data_99de3c95f44b4806499b2b8b2cb9829b
#
_entry.id   99de3c95f44b4806499b2b8b2cb9829b
#
_cell.length_a   1.000
_cell.length_b   1.000
_cell.length_c   1.000
_cell.angle_alpha   90.00
_cell.angle_beta   90.00
_cell.angle_gamma   90.00
#
_symmetry.space_group_name_H-M   'P 1'
#
loop_
_entity.id
_entity.type
_entity.pdbx_description
1 polymer ?
#
loop_
_entity_poly.entity_id
_entity_poly.type
_entity_poly.pdbx_seq_one_letter_code
_entity_poly.pdbx_strand_id
1 'polypeptide(L)'
;MEPRAAVQLIVFGERNKTDVDGVLGDVRTAGFPAFEAGNMFETYGESQTRRLLNENGLKVSGAHFGYREYADPDKLEAHIAYCKAMGIRNMMCSGVADTKSVEGYKTSCKLFNEIGSRLKDEGLIFNYHNHAWEFEDLGGVTGMEIISTETDSTLVKFNIDVFWVAFAGKNPVEFIQNHADRAGYFHFKDGKRGDDGKAVFLELGRGMVDLPACIQAARAAGAEWIVAEQDRTELPHLESVTISRDYMKTRLGV
;
A
#
# COMPACT_ATOMS: atom_id res chain seq x y z
N MET A 1 13.81 -6.01 -13.46
CA MET A 1 13.29 -7.19 -12.70
C MET A 1 11.77 -7.19 -12.87
N GLU A 2 11.15 -8.36 -13.04
CA GLU A 2 9.68 -8.40 -13.08
C GLU A 2 9.11 -8.16 -11.68
N PRO A 3 8.08 -7.32 -11.53
CA PRO A 3 7.47 -7.08 -10.23
C PRO A 3 6.75 -8.33 -9.71
N ARG A 4 6.67 -8.43 -8.39
CA ARG A 4 6.00 -9.54 -7.70
C ARG A 4 4.59 -9.15 -7.31
N ALA A 5 3.66 -10.11 -7.38
CA ALA A 5 2.27 -9.91 -6.96
C ALA A 5 2.11 -10.09 -5.44
N ALA A 6 1.26 -9.27 -4.84
CA ALA A 6 0.75 -9.47 -3.49
C ALA A 6 -0.71 -8.99 -3.39
N VAL A 7 -1.38 -9.27 -2.26
CA VAL A 7 -2.70 -8.74 -1.93
C VAL A 7 -2.64 -8.06 -0.56
N GLN A 8 -3.28 -6.90 -0.44
CA GLN A 8 -3.45 -6.22 0.84
C GLN A 8 -4.64 -6.84 1.59
N LEU A 9 -4.42 -7.23 2.84
CA LEU A 9 -5.41 -8.00 3.59
C LEU A 9 -6.64 -7.19 4.05
N ILE A 10 -6.67 -5.87 3.87
CA ILE A 10 -7.81 -5.03 4.26
C ILE A 10 -9.14 -5.53 3.67
N VAL A 11 -9.11 -6.11 2.47
CA VAL A 11 -10.29 -6.66 1.79
C VAL A 11 -11.02 -7.71 2.63
N PHE A 12 -10.31 -8.43 3.50
CA PHE A 12 -10.89 -9.46 4.37
C PHE A 12 -11.58 -8.90 5.63
N GLY A 13 -11.50 -7.57 5.87
CA GLY A 13 -12.17 -6.90 6.97
C GLY A 13 -11.86 -7.51 8.35
N GLU A 14 -12.88 -7.75 9.16
CA GLU A 14 -12.72 -8.30 10.51
C GLU A 14 -12.13 -9.72 10.56
N ARG A 15 -12.18 -10.48 9.46
CA ARG A 15 -11.53 -11.80 9.40
C ARG A 15 -10.01 -11.71 9.62
N ASN A 16 -9.38 -10.59 9.28
CA ASN A 16 -7.96 -10.36 9.57
C ASN A 16 -7.61 -10.44 11.07
N LYS A 17 -8.61 -10.29 11.95
CA LYS A 17 -8.43 -10.35 13.40
C LYS A 17 -8.94 -11.67 14.00
N THR A 18 -9.93 -12.27 13.37
CA THR A 18 -10.68 -13.40 13.96
C THR A 18 -10.41 -14.74 13.29
N ASP A 19 -9.90 -14.75 12.03
CA ASP A 19 -9.72 -15.94 11.21
C ASP A 19 -8.51 -15.79 10.27
N VAL A 20 -7.34 -15.46 10.83
CA VAL A 20 -6.13 -15.23 10.00
C VAL A 20 -5.71 -16.47 9.23
N ASP A 21 -5.84 -17.66 9.82
CA ASP A 21 -5.50 -18.91 9.14
C ASP A 21 -6.37 -19.13 7.89
N GLY A 22 -7.69 -18.91 8.01
CA GLY A 22 -8.59 -18.95 6.87
C GLY A 22 -8.30 -17.87 5.83
N VAL A 23 -7.93 -16.66 6.26
CA VAL A 23 -7.52 -15.56 5.36
C VAL A 23 -6.26 -15.94 4.56
N LEU A 24 -5.23 -16.46 5.22
CA LEU A 24 -4.00 -16.89 4.53
C LEU A 24 -4.26 -18.10 3.62
N GLY A 25 -5.16 -19.00 4.00
CA GLY A 25 -5.66 -20.09 3.16
C GLY A 25 -6.35 -19.57 1.88
N ASP A 26 -7.19 -18.54 2.01
CA ASP A 26 -7.85 -17.88 0.87
C ASP A 26 -6.82 -17.19 -0.04
N VAL A 27 -5.85 -16.46 0.51
CA VAL A 27 -4.76 -15.81 -0.24
C VAL A 27 -3.97 -16.84 -1.06
N ARG A 28 -3.60 -17.96 -0.44
CA ARG A 28 -2.93 -19.07 -1.12
C ARG A 28 -3.81 -19.69 -2.22
N THR A 29 -5.08 -19.94 -1.91
CA THR A 29 -6.03 -20.56 -2.84
C THR A 29 -6.27 -19.67 -4.06
N ALA A 30 -6.35 -18.35 -3.87
CA ALA A 30 -6.41 -17.38 -4.96
C ALA A 30 -5.11 -17.33 -5.80
N GLY A 31 -4.00 -17.91 -5.31
CA GLY A 31 -2.73 -17.99 -6.03
C GLY A 31 -1.82 -16.78 -5.86
N PHE A 32 -2.00 -15.98 -4.80
CA PHE A 32 -1.04 -14.95 -4.43
C PHE A 32 0.19 -15.56 -3.73
N PRO A 33 1.42 -15.16 -4.11
CA PRO A 33 2.64 -15.63 -3.44
C PRO A 33 2.98 -14.84 -2.17
N ALA A 34 2.33 -13.70 -1.98
CA ALA A 34 2.60 -12.77 -0.88
C ALA A 34 1.38 -11.91 -0.56
N PHE A 35 1.43 -11.28 0.60
CA PHE A 35 0.44 -10.31 1.02
C PHE A 35 1.09 -9.12 1.75
N GLU A 36 0.36 -8.02 1.82
CA GLU A 36 0.64 -6.89 2.69
C GLU A 36 -0.31 -6.91 3.87
N ALA A 37 0.19 -6.67 5.08
CA ALA A 37 -0.60 -6.62 6.30
C ALA A 37 -0.19 -5.45 7.18
N GLY A 38 -1.03 -5.11 8.17
CA GLY A 38 -0.66 -4.32 9.34
C GLY A 38 -0.09 -5.21 10.44
N ASN A 39 -0.52 -4.98 11.67
CA ASN A 39 -0.02 -5.63 12.91
C ASN A 39 -0.54 -7.06 13.14
N MET A 40 -0.32 -7.99 12.25
CA MET A 40 -0.71 -9.39 12.51
C MET A 40 -0.08 -9.97 13.79
N PHE A 41 1.11 -9.49 14.16
CA PHE A 41 1.86 -10.01 15.31
C PHE A 41 1.30 -9.63 16.66
N GLU A 42 0.68 -8.47 16.77
CA GLU A 42 0.03 -8.08 18.03
C GLU A 42 -1.05 -9.09 18.43
N THR A 43 -1.69 -9.69 17.42
CA THR A 43 -2.76 -10.69 17.66
C THR A 43 -2.24 -12.10 17.86
N TYR A 44 -1.21 -12.52 17.10
CA TYR A 44 -0.79 -13.94 17.04
C TYR A 44 0.61 -14.22 17.59
N GLY A 45 1.41 -13.18 17.81
CA GLY A 45 2.82 -13.30 18.18
C GLY A 45 3.70 -13.89 17.06
N GLU A 46 5.01 -13.69 17.18
CA GLU A 46 5.98 -14.02 16.13
C GLU A 46 5.98 -15.50 15.75
N SER A 47 6.07 -16.40 16.74
CA SER A 47 6.18 -17.85 16.49
C SER A 47 4.98 -18.42 15.75
N GLN A 48 3.77 -18.01 16.13
CA GLN A 48 2.54 -18.47 15.47
C GLN A 48 2.44 -17.92 14.05
N THR A 49 2.77 -16.65 13.85
CA THR A 49 2.73 -16.04 12.51
C THR A 49 3.74 -16.70 11.58
N ARG A 50 4.99 -16.95 12.02
CA ARG A 50 5.99 -17.69 11.22
C ARG A 50 5.50 -19.06 10.82
N ARG A 51 4.85 -19.79 11.74
CA ARG A 51 4.26 -21.09 11.44
C ARG A 51 3.20 -20.96 10.33
N LEU A 52 2.24 -20.05 10.48
CA LEU A 52 1.18 -19.83 9.49
C LEU A 52 1.72 -19.45 8.11
N LEU A 53 2.74 -18.59 8.05
CA LEU A 53 3.40 -18.23 6.80
C LEU A 53 4.05 -19.45 6.12
N ASN A 54 4.76 -20.26 6.89
CA ASN A 54 5.44 -21.46 6.38
C ASN A 54 4.42 -22.51 5.90
N GLU A 55 3.37 -22.77 6.67
CA GLU A 55 2.31 -23.72 6.34
C GLU A 55 1.56 -23.31 5.05
N ASN A 56 1.39 -22.03 4.80
CA ASN A 56 0.75 -21.50 3.60
C ASN A 56 1.74 -21.18 2.46
N GLY A 57 3.05 -21.24 2.69
CA GLY A 57 4.06 -20.91 1.68
C GLY A 57 4.04 -19.45 1.24
N LEU A 58 3.56 -18.55 2.09
CA LEU A 58 3.37 -17.13 1.80
C LEU A 58 4.53 -16.28 2.33
N LYS A 59 4.72 -15.12 1.67
CA LYS A 59 5.65 -14.07 2.10
C LYS A 59 4.87 -12.81 2.47
N VAL A 60 5.47 -11.97 3.32
CA VAL A 60 4.96 -10.63 3.58
C VAL A 60 5.70 -9.64 2.68
N SER A 61 4.98 -8.92 1.80
CA SER A 61 5.55 -7.93 0.88
C SER A 61 5.87 -6.62 1.58
N GLY A 62 5.07 -6.25 2.58
CA GLY A 62 5.18 -5.01 3.32
C GLY A 62 4.26 -4.97 4.53
N ALA A 63 4.46 -3.97 5.39
CA ALA A 63 3.65 -3.71 6.55
C ALA A 63 3.12 -2.27 6.53
N HIS A 64 1.81 -2.10 6.70
CA HIS A 64 1.11 -0.83 6.60
C HIS A 64 0.63 -0.36 7.97
N PHE A 65 1.02 0.86 8.35
CA PHE A 65 0.68 1.50 9.61
C PHE A 65 0.16 2.92 9.35
N GLY A 66 -0.63 3.44 10.28
CA GLY A 66 -1.15 4.80 10.20
C GLY A 66 -0.14 5.85 10.70
N TYR A 67 -0.32 7.10 10.26
CA TYR A 67 0.51 8.23 10.68
C TYR A 67 0.72 8.31 12.21
N ARG A 68 -0.36 8.08 13.00
CA ARG A 68 -0.29 8.18 14.46
C ARG A 68 0.60 7.11 15.10
N GLU A 69 0.76 5.98 14.44
CA GLU A 69 1.65 4.91 14.91
C GLU A 69 3.11 5.27 14.65
N TYR A 70 3.38 5.91 13.52
CA TYR A 70 4.72 6.43 13.22
C TYR A 70 5.10 7.65 14.08
N ALA A 71 4.13 8.47 14.48
CA ALA A 71 4.36 9.62 15.34
C ALA A 71 4.58 9.25 16.83
N ASP A 72 4.36 7.99 17.20
CA ASP A 72 4.60 7.44 18.53
C ASP A 72 5.94 6.68 18.52
N PRO A 73 7.00 7.18 19.22
CA PRO A 73 8.32 6.56 19.18
C PRO A 73 8.35 5.11 19.66
N ASP A 74 7.55 4.75 20.67
CA ASP A 74 7.52 3.38 21.20
C ASP A 74 6.90 2.41 20.19
N LYS A 75 5.85 2.84 19.50
CA LYS A 75 5.23 2.07 18.42
C LYS A 75 6.15 1.94 17.22
N LEU A 76 6.82 3.02 16.83
CA LEU A 76 7.79 2.98 15.72
C LEU A 76 8.87 1.92 15.97
N GLU A 77 9.48 1.91 17.15
CA GLU A 77 10.53 0.93 17.49
C GLU A 77 9.96 -0.51 17.54
N ALA A 78 8.73 -0.70 18.04
CA ALA A 78 8.06 -1.99 18.00
C ALA A 78 7.82 -2.47 16.56
N HIS A 79 7.37 -1.58 15.66
CA HIS A 79 7.16 -1.89 14.24
C HIS A 79 8.48 -2.19 13.51
N ILE A 80 9.56 -1.47 13.82
CA ILE A 80 10.90 -1.76 13.29
C ILE A 80 11.35 -3.16 13.71
N ALA A 81 11.26 -3.47 15.00
CA ALA A 81 11.62 -4.80 15.52
C ALA A 81 10.80 -5.91 14.86
N TYR A 82 9.50 -5.69 14.72
CA TYR A 82 8.58 -6.57 14.02
C TYR A 82 9.00 -6.81 12.56
N CYS A 83 9.18 -5.75 11.78
CA CYS A 83 9.54 -5.87 10.37
C CYS A 83 10.88 -6.60 10.19
N LYS A 84 11.87 -6.29 11.02
CA LYS A 84 13.16 -6.99 11.02
C LYS A 84 13.02 -8.48 11.35
N ALA A 85 12.28 -8.80 12.40
CA ALA A 85 12.02 -10.18 12.81
C ALA A 85 11.38 -11.01 11.69
N MET A 86 10.54 -10.40 10.85
CA MET A 86 9.84 -11.07 9.76
C MET A 86 10.49 -10.94 8.39
N GLY A 87 11.59 -10.21 8.28
CA GLY A 87 12.25 -9.95 7.01
C GLY A 87 11.44 -9.05 6.07
N ILE A 88 10.56 -8.23 6.62
CA ILE A 88 9.78 -7.23 5.88
C ILE A 88 10.66 -6.00 5.67
N ARG A 89 10.84 -5.56 4.41
CA ARG A 89 11.64 -4.39 4.09
C ARG A 89 10.80 -3.12 3.91
N ASN A 90 9.60 -3.25 3.38
CA ASN A 90 8.74 -2.12 3.04
C ASN A 90 7.77 -1.82 4.17
N MET A 91 7.86 -0.62 4.71
CA MET A 91 6.95 -0.10 5.74
C MET A 91 6.16 1.06 5.13
N MET A 92 4.85 0.89 5.01
CA MET A 92 3.95 1.88 4.44
C MET A 92 3.33 2.74 5.53
N CYS A 93 3.18 4.02 5.23
CA CYS A 93 2.46 4.98 6.05
C CYS A 93 1.36 5.65 5.22
N SER A 94 0.14 5.68 5.75
CA SER A 94 -0.94 6.50 5.21
C SER A 94 -1.36 7.59 6.19
N GLY A 95 -1.78 8.73 5.62
CA GLY A 95 -2.23 9.89 6.38
C GLY A 95 -1.09 10.81 6.83
N VAL A 96 -1.49 11.94 7.37
CA VAL A 96 -0.65 13.05 7.82
C VAL A 96 -1.23 13.64 9.12
N ALA A 97 -0.54 14.58 9.73
CA ALA A 97 -0.99 15.25 10.96
C ALA A 97 -2.35 15.95 10.79
N ASP A 98 -2.51 16.65 9.66
CA ASP A 98 -3.76 17.31 9.27
C ASP A 98 -3.84 17.38 7.74
N THR A 99 -4.85 16.72 7.16
CA THR A 99 -5.09 16.67 5.71
C THR A 99 -5.68 17.96 5.14
N LYS A 100 -6.07 18.92 5.97
CA LYS A 100 -6.76 20.14 5.55
C LYS A 100 -5.90 21.39 5.63
N SER A 101 -4.61 21.26 5.98
CA SER A 101 -3.70 22.41 6.11
C SER A 101 -2.32 22.14 5.53
N VAL A 102 -1.73 23.16 4.91
CA VAL A 102 -0.33 23.15 4.46
C VAL A 102 0.63 22.83 5.60
N GLU A 103 0.40 23.39 6.79
CA GLU A 103 1.25 23.16 7.96
C GLU A 103 1.18 21.71 8.46
N GLY A 104 0.00 21.08 8.39
CA GLY A 104 -0.16 19.65 8.72
C GLY A 104 0.69 18.75 7.83
N TYR A 105 0.72 19.03 6.52
CA TYR A 105 1.59 18.32 5.58
C TYR A 105 3.08 18.59 5.85
N LYS A 106 3.48 19.86 6.05
CA LYS A 106 4.88 20.20 6.35
C LYS A 106 5.38 19.58 7.65
N THR A 107 4.54 19.57 8.69
CA THR A 107 4.85 18.88 9.94
C THR A 107 5.07 17.39 9.70
N SER A 108 4.23 16.78 8.88
CA SER A 108 4.36 15.35 8.53
C SER A 108 5.60 15.07 7.69
N CYS A 109 5.97 15.95 6.75
CA CYS A 109 7.18 15.78 5.95
C CYS A 109 8.46 15.77 6.80
N LYS A 110 8.54 16.61 7.83
CA LYS A 110 9.66 16.59 8.78
C LYS A 110 9.76 15.23 9.47
N LEU A 111 8.64 14.75 10.01
CA LEU A 111 8.57 13.43 10.64
C LEU A 111 8.92 12.31 9.65
N PHE A 112 8.42 12.35 8.42
CA PHE A 112 8.70 11.33 7.40
C PHE A 112 10.19 11.26 7.04
N ASN A 113 10.87 12.40 6.96
CA ASN A 113 12.32 12.43 6.73
C ASN A 113 13.09 11.80 7.92
N GLU A 114 12.69 12.09 9.15
CA GLU A 114 13.28 11.50 10.37
C GLU A 114 13.06 9.97 10.40
N ILE A 115 11.82 9.52 10.17
CA ILE A 115 11.48 8.10 10.10
C ILE A 115 12.23 7.42 8.95
N GLY A 116 12.24 8.02 7.76
CA GLY A 116 12.94 7.47 6.59
C GLY A 116 14.43 7.27 6.87
N SER A 117 15.07 8.24 7.56
CA SER A 117 16.47 8.10 8.00
C SER A 117 16.63 6.96 9.01
N ARG A 118 15.77 6.91 10.03
CA ARG A 118 15.78 5.86 11.06
C ARG A 118 15.59 4.46 10.45
N LEU A 119 14.64 4.31 9.52
CA LEU A 119 14.38 3.03 8.84
C LEU A 119 15.53 2.61 7.94
N LYS A 120 16.15 3.56 7.23
CA LYS A 120 17.30 3.30 6.35
C LYS A 120 18.50 2.73 7.12
N ASP A 121 18.76 3.21 8.34
CA ASP A 121 19.82 2.69 9.22
C ASP A 121 19.59 1.22 9.60
N GLU A 122 18.33 0.78 9.59
CA GLU A 122 17.92 -0.61 9.85
C GLU A 122 17.77 -1.47 8.57
N GLY A 123 18.05 -0.91 7.41
CA GLY A 123 17.87 -1.59 6.13
C GLY A 123 16.41 -1.72 5.67
N LEU A 124 15.53 -0.91 6.26
CA LEU A 124 14.10 -0.83 5.93
C LEU A 124 13.83 0.36 5.00
N ILE A 125 12.66 0.38 4.36
CA ILE A 125 12.24 1.42 3.42
C ILE A 125 10.93 2.02 3.90
N PHE A 126 10.91 3.35 4.10
CA PHE A 126 9.69 4.09 4.33
C PHE A 126 9.00 4.40 3.01
N ASN A 127 7.71 4.08 2.92
CA ASN A 127 6.88 4.35 1.74
C ASN A 127 5.63 5.12 2.17
N TYR A 128 5.41 6.31 1.62
CA TYR A 128 4.17 7.05 1.80
C TYR A 128 3.11 6.53 0.83
N HIS A 129 1.94 6.15 1.35
CA HIS A 129 0.78 5.70 0.57
C HIS A 129 -0.22 6.84 0.42
N ASN A 130 -0.52 7.20 -0.83
CA ASN A 130 -1.46 8.27 -1.15
C ASN A 130 -2.92 7.79 -1.21
N HIS A 131 -3.81 8.72 -0.89
CA HIS A 131 -5.24 8.66 -1.19
C HIS A 131 -5.64 9.80 -2.13
N ALA A 132 -6.94 10.13 -2.18
CA ALA A 132 -7.42 11.24 -3.01
C ALA A 132 -7.26 12.61 -2.33
N TRP A 133 -7.29 12.66 -1.00
CA TRP A 133 -7.23 13.92 -0.26
C TRP A 133 -5.91 14.67 -0.39
N GLU A 134 -4.80 13.98 -0.71
CA GLU A 134 -3.51 14.63 -0.96
C GLU A 134 -3.51 15.48 -2.23
N PHE A 135 -4.49 15.29 -3.09
CA PHE A 135 -4.65 16.04 -4.35
C PHE A 135 -5.68 17.18 -4.24
N GLU A 136 -6.29 17.39 -3.07
CA GLU A 136 -7.16 18.55 -2.81
C GLU A 136 -6.32 19.84 -2.78
N ASP A 137 -6.91 20.94 -3.31
CA ASP A 137 -6.28 22.26 -3.29
C ASP A 137 -6.31 22.87 -1.88
N LEU A 138 -5.14 23.21 -1.38
CA LEU A 138 -4.93 23.85 -0.08
C LEU A 138 -4.60 25.35 -0.20
N GLY A 139 -5.11 26.00 -1.24
CA GLY A 139 -4.84 27.42 -1.51
C GLY A 139 -3.69 27.60 -2.51
N GLY A 140 -3.71 26.86 -3.60
CA GLY A 140 -2.75 26.94 -4.70
C GLY A 140 -1.62 25.91 -4.63
N VAL A 141 -1.69 24.97 -3.68
CA VAL A 141 -0.78 23.83 -3.57
C VAL A 141 -1.56 22.62 -3.06
N THR A 142 -1.16 21.43 -3.45
CA THR A 142 -1.75 20.18 -2.97
C THR A 142 -0.86 19.52 -1.90
N GLY A 143 -1.47 18.67 -1.06
CA GLY A 143 -0.71 17.89 -0.07
C GLY A 143 0.36 17.01 -0.72
N MET A 144 0.06 16.43 -1.90
CA MET A 144 1.00 15.58 -2.62
C MET A 144 2.20 16.37 -3.17
N GLU A 145 2.00 17.61 -3.64
CA GLU A 145 3.09 18.50 -4.03
C GLU A 145 3.99 18.84 -2.84
N ILE A 146 3.39 19.12 -1.66
CA ILE A 146 4.17 19.38 -0.44
C ILE A 146 5.00 18.14 -0.06
N ILE A 147 4.40 16.94 -0.02
CA ILE A 147 5.13 15.71 0.28
C ILE A 147 6.27 15.49 -0.71
N SER A 148 6.02 15.71 -2.00
CA SER A 148 7.02 15.51 -3.05
C SER A 148 8.21 16.46 -2.94
N THR A 149 7.98 17.71 -2.50
CA THR A 149 9.01 18.76 -2.44
C THR A 149 9.71 18.88 -1.10
N GLU A 150 9.01 18.60 0.01
CA GLU A 150 9.53 18.78 1.37
C GLU A 150 10.13 17.48 1.96
N THR A 151 10.05 16.35 1.23
CA THR A 151 10.69 15.09 1.66
C THR A 151 11.87 14.72 0.79
N ASP A 152 12.90 14.15 1.42
CA ASP A 152 14.08 13.61 0.73
C ASP A 152 13.71 12.32 -0.02
N SER A 153 13.86 12.31 -1.35
CA SER A 153 13.52 11.17 -2.21
C SER A 153 14.39 9.93 -1.97
N THR A 154 15.50 10.07 -1.26
CA THR A 154 16.35 8.94 -0.85
C THR A 154 15.87 8.27 0.43
N LEU A 155 15.06 8.97 1.24
CA LEU A 155 14.54 8.53 2.53
C LEU A 155 13.06 8.16 2.48
N VAL A 156 12.27 8.93 1.73
CA VAL A 156 10.81 8.77 1.63
C VAL A 156 10.46 8.29 0.23
N LYS A 157 10.11 7.03 0.12
CA LYS A 157 9.60 6.44 -1.13
C LYS A 157 8.07 6.54 -1.18
N PHE A 158 7.49 6.24 -2.33
CA PHE A 158 6.06 6.25 -2.53
C PHE A 158 5.52 4.83 -2.78
N ASN A 159 4.51 4.47 -2.02
CA ASN A 159 3.57 3.42 -2.36
C ASN A 159 2.41 4.07 -3.12
N ILE A 160 2.50 4.07 -4.45
CA ILE A 160 1.52 4.75 -5.30
C ILE A 160 0.26 3.89 -5.43
N ASP A 161 -0.87 4.43 -4.93
CA ASP A 161 -2.20 3.87 -5.20
C ASP A 161 -2.78 4.50 -6.47
N VAL A 162 -2.84 3.71 -7.53
CA VAL A 162 -3.24 4.18 -8.86
C VAL A 162 -4.73 4.57 -8.94
N PHE A 163 -5.59 3.92 -8.14
CA PHE A 163 -7.01 4.26 -8.10
C PHE A 163 -7.24 5.63 -7.46
N TRP A 164 -6.60 5.88 -6.31
CA TRP A 164 -6.78 7.16 -5.64
C TRP A 164 -6.25 8.34 -6.45
N VAL A 165 -5.16 8.15 -7.21
CA VAL A 165 -4.69 9.16 -8.19
C VAL A 165 -5.76 9.42 -9.25
N ALA A 166 -6.33 8.35 -9.86
CA ALA A 166 -7.39 8.48 -10.87
C ALA A 166 -8.67 9.08 -10.28
N PHE A 167 -9.05 8.64 -9.06
CA PHE A 167 -10.23 9.14 -8.37
C PHE A 167 -10.13 10.64 -8.04
N ALA A 168 -8.92 11.13 -7.78
CA ALA A 168 -8.64 12.56 -7.62
C ALA A 168 -8.64 13.35 -8.97
N GLY A 169 -8.94 12.68 -10.09
CA GLY A 169 -8.96 13.31 -11.41
C GLY A 169 -7.59 13.55 -12.02
N LYS A 170 -6.55 12.87 -11.51
CA LYS A 170 -5.19 12.92 -12.06
C LYS A 170 -4.94 11.70 -12.94
N ASN A 171 -3.91 11.78 -13.81
CA ASN A 171 -3.49 10.66 -14.63
C ASN A 171 -2.48 9.79 -13.86
N PRO A 172 -2.81 8.52 -13.51
CA PRO A 172 -1.90 7.65 -12.74
C PRO A 172 -0.59 7.36 -13.49
N VAL A 173 -0.62 7.22 -14.81
CA VAL A 173 0.57 6.95 -15.63
C VAL A 173 1.55 8.11 -15.56
N GLU A 174 1.08 9.33 -15.74
CA GLU A 174 1.89 10.55 -15.63
C GLU A 174 2.42 10.71 -14.20
N PHE A 175 1.58 10.43 -13.20
CA PHE A 175 1.98 10.50 -11.80
C PHE A 175 3.11 9.52 -11.48
N ILE A 176 3.03 8.27 -11.93
CA ILE A 176 4.10 7.28 -11.80
C ILE A 176 5.38 7.76 -12.48
N GLN A 177 5.28 8.24 -13.72
CA GLN A 177 6.44 8.72 -14.49
C GLN A 177 7.14 9.90 -13.82
N ASN A 178 6.38 10.85 -13.29
CA ASN A 178 6.92 12.04 -12.61
C ASN A 178 7.58 11.72 -11.26
N HIS A 179 7.31 10.54 -10.67
CA HIS A 179 7.85 10.11 -9.37
C HIS A 179 8.62 8.78 -9.48
N ALA A 180 9.11 8.43 -10.67
CA ALA A 180 9.78 7.15 -10.91
C ALA A 180 11.04 6.95 -10.04
N ASP A 181 11.71 8.03 -9.61
CA ASP A 181 12.89 8.00 -8.74
C ASP A 181 12.61 7.53 -7.31
N ARG A 182 11.34 7.56 -6.90
CA ARG A 182 10.91 7.17 -5.55
C ARG A 182 9.76 6.15 -5.53
N ALA A 183 9.35 5.62 -6.67
CA ALA A 183 8.26 4.66 -6.80
C ALA A 183 8.82 3.23 -6.99
N GLY A 184 8.65 2.37 -6.00
CA GLY A 184 9.08 0.95 -6.07
C GLY A 184 8.01 -0.02 -5.57
N TYR A 185 6.98 0.50 -4.91
CA TYR A 185 5.88 -0.24 -4.34
C TYR A 185 4.55 0.37 -4.79
N PHE A 186 3.60 -0.45 -5.21
CA PHE A 186 2.37 0.04 -5.83
C PHE A 186 1.14 -0.69 -5.28
N HIS A 187 0.11 0.07 -4.95
CA HIS A 187 -1.23 -0.45 -4.78
C HIS A 187 -1.99 -0.34 -6.09
N PHE A 188 -2.34 -1.49 -6.65
CA PHE A 188 -3.26 -1.60 -7.77
C PHE A 188 -4.64 -1.85 -7.20
N LYS A 189 -5.45 -0.82 -7.23
CA LYS A 189 -6.82 -0.77 -6.79
C LYS A 189 -7.67 -0.33 -7.96
N ASP A 190 -8.92 -0.77 -8.02
CA ASP A 190 -9.86 -0.37 -9.05
C ASP A 190 -11.24 -0.07 -8.45
N GLY A 191 -12.03 0.64 -9.19
CA GLY A 191 -13.34 1.07 -8.74
C GLY A 191 -13.91 2.17 -9.62
N LYS A 192 -14.97 2.80 -9.14
CA LYS A 192 -15.63 3.91 -9.83
C LYS A 192 -16.11 4.97 -8.84
N ARG A 193 -16.50 6.11 -9.37
CA ARG A 193 -17.23 7.11 -8.59
C ARG A 193 -18.71 6.74 -8.57
N GLY A 194 -19.26 6.61 -7.36
CA GLY A 194 -20.70 6.40 -7.17
C GLY A 194 -21.53 7.66 -7.44
N ASP A 195 -22.83 7.50 -7.47
CA ASP A 195 -23.77 8.62 -7.69
C ASP A 195 -23.73 9.67 -6.56
N ASP A 196 -23.29 9.26 -5.37
CA ASP A 196 -23.05 10.14 -4.21
C ASP A 196 -21.66 10.79 -4.21
N GLY A 197 -20.86 10.58 -5.27
CA GLY A 197 -19.51 11.09 -5.41
C GLY A 197 -18.43 10.30 -4.66
N LYS A 198 -18.81 9.26 -3.89
CA LYS A 198 -17.87 8.44 -3.13
C LYS A 198 -17.26 7.33 -3.99
N ALA A 199 -16.16 6.77 -3.48
CA ALA A 199 -15.53 5.62 -4.10
C ALA A 199 -16.38 4.35 -3.92
N VAL A 200 -16.59 3.64 -5.03
CA VAL A 200 -17.13 2.27 -5.07
C VAL A 200 -16.00 1.37 -5.53
N PHE A 201 -15.52 0.52 -4.63
CA PHE A 201 -14.40 -0.39 -4.92
C PHE A 201 -14.89 -1.60 -5.69
N LEU A 202 -14.08 -2.02 -6.65
CA LEU A 202 -14.34 -3.17 -7.53
C LEU A 202 -13.05 -3.99 -7.66
N GLU A 203 -13.22 -5.24 -8.03
CA GLU A 203 -12.10 -6.12 -8.38
C GLU A 203 -11.33 -5.54 -9.58
N LEU A 204 -10.04 -5.81 -9.65
CA LEU A 204 -9.17 -5.29 -10.71
C LEU A 204 -9.73 -5.57 -12.11
N GLY A 205 -9.71 -4.55 -12.95
CA GLY A 205 -10.21 -4.59 -14.32
C GLY A 205 -11.72 -4.37 -14.48
N ARG A 206 -12.43 -4.09 -13.37
CA ARG A 206 -13.87 -3.82 -13.38
C ARG A 206 -14.21 -2.34 -13.15
N GLY A 207 -13.23 -1.51 -12.93
CA GLY A 207 -13.38 -0.10 -12.61
C GLY A 207 -12.91 0.84 -13.72
N MET A 208 -12.44 2.02 -13.30
CA MET A 208 -12.12 3.14 -14.19
C MET A 208 -10.63 3.29 -14.50
N VAL A 209 -9.75 2.52 -13.84
CA VAL A 209 -8.30 2.70 -13.96
C VAL A 209 -7.76 1.94 -15.17
N ASP A 210 -6.95 2.60 -16.00
CA ASP A 210 -6.19 1.91 -17.05
C ASP A 210 -4.99 1.16 -16.43
N LEU A 211 -5.30 0.03 -15.77
CA LEU A 211 -4.30 -0.80 -15.11
C LEU A 211 -3.24 -1.36 -16.07
N PRO A 212 -3.57 -1.73 -17.34
CA PRO A 212 -2.57 -2.09 -18.33
C PRO A 212 -1.55 -0.98 -18.65
N ALA A 213 -1.96 0.27 -18.71
CA ALA A 213 -1.03 1.38 -18.87
C ALA A 213 -0.22 1.64 -17.58
N CYS A 214 -0.87 1.55 -16.41
CA CYS A 214 -0.21 1.71 -15.12
C CYS A 214 0.89 0.66 -14.89
N ILE A 215 0.69 -0.62 -15.25
CA ILE A 215 1.72 -1.64 -15.07
C ILE A 215 2.96 -1.40 -15.93
N GLN A 216 2.80 -0.85 -17.14
CA GLN A 216 3.95 -0.50 -17.98
C GLN A 216 4.77 0.63 -17.36
N ALA A 217 4.09 1.67 -16.85
CA ALA A 217 4.75 2.77 -16.14
C ALA A 217 5.44 2.29 -14.86
N ALA A 218 4.78 1.43 -14.06
CA ALA A 218 5.34 0.86 -12.84
C ALA A 218 6.60 0.00 -13.13
N ARG A 219 6.58 -0.83 -14.18
CA ARG A 219 7.76 -1.59 -14.63
C ARG A 219 8.91 -0.67 -15.03
N ALA A 220 8.63 0.39 -15.78
CA ALA A 220 9.63 1.37 -16.19
C ALA A 220 10.22 2.12 -14.98
N ALA A 221 9.43 2.35 -13.94
CA ALA A 221 9.88 2.94 -12.68
C ALA A 221 10.65 1.94 -11.77
N GLY A 222 10.75 0.66 -12.16
CA GLY A 222 11.47 -0.35 -11.38
C GLY A 222 10.66 -0.97 -10.25
N ALA A 223 9.33 -1.10 -10.43
CA ALA A 223 8.45 -1.70 -9.43
C ALA A 223 8.96 -3.03 -8.90
N GLU A 224 9.05 -3.16 -7.58
CA GLU A 224 9.35 -4.41 -6.90
C GLU A 224 8.07 -5.20 -6.59
N TRP A 225 7.02 -4.50 -6.17
CA TRP A 225 5.75 -5.08 -5.79
C TRP A 225 4.57 -4.39 -6.45
N ILE A 226 3.64 -5.19 -6.92
CA ILE A 226 2.29 -4.79 -7.33
C ILE A 226 1.31 -5.49 -6.39
N VAL A 227 0.66 -4.72 -5.56
CA VAL A 227 -0.25 -5.22 -4.53
C VAL A 227 -1.69 -4.93 -4.94
N ALA A 228 -2.49 -5.97 -5.10
CA ALA A 228 -3.93 -5.81 -5.27
C ALA A 228 -4.54 -5.30 -3.96
N GLU A 229 -5.21 -4.17 -3.99
CA GLU A 229 -5.90 -3.61 -2.83
C GLU A 229 -7.36 -3.30 -3.14
N GLN A 230 -8.23 -3.57 -2.16
CA GLN A 230 -9.65 -3.23 -2.20
C GLN A 230 -10.14 -3.06 -0.76
N ASP A 231 -10.63 -1.87 -0.38
CA ASP A 231 -11.00 -1.59 1.01
C ASP A 231 -12.14 -2.47 1.53
N ARG A 232 -13.05 -2.86 0.62
CA ARG A 232 -14.17 -3.76 0.89
C ARG A 232 -14.69 -4.36 -0.41
N THR A 233 -15.35 -5.49 -0.30
CA THR A 233 -16.02 -6.17 -1.43
C THR A 233 -17.45 -6.56 -1.05
N GLU A 234 -18.34 -6.60 -2.04
CA GLU A 234 -19.70 -7.16 -1.92
C GLU A 234 -19.73 -8.67 -2.25
N LEU A 235 -18.62 -9.20 -2.77
CA LEU A 235 -18.48 -10.62 -3.08
C LEU A 235 -17.93 -11.41 -1.89
N PRO A 236 -18.05 -12.74 -1.86
CA PRO A 236 -17.25 -13.56 -0.96
C PRO A 236 -15.77 -13.26 -1.14
N HIS A 237 -15.02 -13.11 -0.04
CA HIS A 237 -13.64 -12.63 -0.06
C HIS A 237 -12.73 -13.44 -1.00
N LEU A 238 -12.78 -14.78 -0.92
CA LEU A 238 -12.01 -15.66 -1.81
C LEU A 238 -12.34 -15.41 -3.29
N GLU A 239 -13.61 -15.22 -3.64
CA GLU A 239 -14.03 -14.93 -5.01
C GLU A 239 -13.45 -13.58 -5.47
N SER A 240 -13.59 -12.52 -4.68
CA SER A 240 -13.08 -11.18 -4.98
C SER A 240 -11.56 -11.19 -5.20
N VAL A 241 -10.79 -11.77 -4.28
CA VAL A 241 -9.32 -11.79 -4.43
C VAL A 241 -8.87 -12.70 -5.57
N THR A 242 -9.63 -13.76 -5.89
CA THR A 242 -9.35 -14.63 -7.04
C THR A 242 -9.54 -13.88 -8.36
N ILE A 243 -10.62 -13.12 -8.51
CA ILE A 243 -10.86 -12.28 -9.69
C ILE A 243 -9.71 -11.29 -9.90
N SER A 244 -9.31 -10.60 -8.84
CA SER A 244 -8.20 -9.64 -8.89
C SER A 244 -6.87 -10.33 -9.23
N ARG A 245 -6.60 -11.52 -8.66
CA ARG A 245 -5.40 -12.31 -8.97
C ARG A 245 -5.35 -12.79 -10.42
N ASP A 246 -6.47 -13.30 -10.93
CA ASP A 246 -6.58 -13.75 -12.31
C ASP A 246 -6.35 -12.60 -13.30
N TYR A 247 -6.88 -11.43 -12.99
CA TYR A 247 -6.63 -10.23 -13.78
C TYR A 247 -5.14 -9.85 -13.78
N MET A 248 -4.49 -9.81 -12.61
CA MET A 248 -3.06 -9.54 -12.51
C MET A 248 -2.24 -10.53 -13.36
N LYS A 249 -2.54 -11.81 -13.27
CA LYS A 249 -1.83 -12.85 -14.01
C LYS A 249 -2.07 -12.77 -15.52
N THR A 250 -3.34 -12.65 -15.95
CA THR A 250 -3.71 -12.78 -17.37
C THR A 250 -3.60 -11.48 -18.16
N ARG A 251 -3.79 -10.33 -17.49
CA ARG A 251 -3.83 -9.02 -18.16
C ARG A 251 -2.61 -8.16 -17.84
N LEU A 252 -2.03 -8.29 -16.65
CA LEU A 252 -0.88 -7.49 -16.24
C LEU A 252 0.44 -8.27 -16.30
N GLY A 253 0.40 -9.59 -16.33
CA GLY A 253 1.59 -10.44 -16.42
C GLY A 253 2.42 -10.46 -15.12
N VAL A 254 1.77 -10.39 -13.95
CA VAL A 254 2.40 -10.42 -12.62
C VAL A 254 1.78 -11.48 -11.72
#